data_9eb3614006cad3f2f80ad382fb9a0f93
#
_entry.id   9eb3614006cad3f2f80ad382fb9a0f93
#
_cell.length_a   1.000
_cell.length_b   1.000
_cell.length_c   1.000
_cell.angle_alpha   90.00
_cell.angle_beta   90.00
_cell.angle_gamma   90.00
#
_symmetry.space_group_name_H-M   'P 1'
#
loop_
_entity.id
_entity.type
_entity.pdbx_description
1 polymer ?
#
loop_
_entity_poly.entity_id
_entity_poly.type
_entity_poly.pdbx_seq_one_letter_code
_entity_poly.pdbx_strand_id
1 'polypeptide(L)'
;MIRWTHFASGSLTAILACAATPAFAADDLAAARQLTVTQCSQCHTFDKGEQHGQGPNLFVLIGREAAAVEGFVFSPGIKESLKGKIWDNTLLDQWLTDTIAVAPKAQMIYFQDDPEIRAMLIQFLSSQR
;
A
#
# COMPACT_ATOMS: atom_id res chain seq x y z
N MET A 1 -50.94 -57.30 14.27
CA MET A 1 -50.21 -56.24 14.99
C MET A 1 -49.12 -55.70 14.09
N ILE A 2 -49.32 -54.54 13.49
CA ILE A 2 -48.39 -53.93 12.54
C ILE A 2 -47.74 -52.77 13.27
N ARG A 3 -46.37 -52.85 13.48
CA ARG A 3 -45.60 -51.76 14.11
C ARG A 3 -45.08 -50.86 13.00
N TRP A 4 -45.46 -49.61 13.04
CA TRP A 4 -44.93 -48.56 12.18
C TRP A 4 -43.69 -47.94 12.84
N THR A 5 -42.55 -48.05 12.18
CA THR A 5 -41.32 -47.33 12.57
C THR A 5 -41.24 -46.03 11.80
N HIS A 6 -41.30 -44.92 12.53
CA HIS A 6 -41.07 -43.60 11.96
C HIS A 6 -39.57 -43.33 11.74
N PHE A 7 -39.18 -43.14 10.48
CA PHE A 7 -37.87 -42.63 10.14
C PHE A 7 -37.90 -41.10 10.27
N ALA A 8 -37.14 -40.55 11.23
CA ALA A 8 -36.92 -39.13 11.36
C ALA A 8 -35.78 -38.72 10.39
N SER A 9 -36.15 -38.03 9.32
CA SER A 9 -35.18 -37.36 8.43
C SER A 9 -34.63 -36.10 9.09
N GLY A 10 -33.42 -36.17 9.59
CA GLY A 10 -32.70 -34.98 10.07
C GLY A 10 -32.09 -34.22 8.88
N SER A 11 -32.66 -33.06 8.54
CA SER A 11 -32.04 -32.15 7.55
C SER A 11 -30.84 -31.43 8.17
N LEU A 12 -29.65 -31.76 7.72
CA LEU A 12 -28.42 -31.04 8.06
C LEU A 12 -28.37 -29.74 7.24
N THR A 13 -28.71 -28.64 7.85
CA THR A 13 -28.53 -27.30 7.22
C THR A 13 -27.07 -26.88 7.37
N ALA A 14 -26.28 -27.00 6.31
CA ALA A 14 -24.91 -26.48 6.28
C ALA A 14 -24.95 -24.95 6.21
N ILE A 15 -24.56 -24.28 7.29
CA ILE A 15 -24.38 -22.82 7.32
C ILE A 15 -23.02 -22.54 6.67
N LEU A 16 -23.05 -22.01 5.44
CA LEU A 16 -21.87 -21.51 4.75
C LEU A 16 -21.50 -20.15 5.41
N ALA A 17 -20.53 -20.17 6.29
CA ALA A 17 -19.94 -18.93 6.83
C ALA A 17 -19.17 -18.23 5.72
N CYS A 18 -19.76 -17.23 5.09
CA CYS A 18 -19.07 -16.33 4.17
C CYS A 18 -18.14 -15.45 4.99
N ALA A 19 -16.84 -15.73 4.95
CA ALA A 19 -15.81 -14.85 5.52
C ALA A 19 -15.79 -13.56 4.69
N ALA A 20 -16.45 -12.53 5.19
CA ALA A 20 -16.36 -11.17 4.62
C ALA A 20 -14.93 -10.65 4.86
N THR A 21 -14.10 -10.63 3.84
CA THR A 21 -12.88 -9.81 3.86
C THR A 21 -13.31 -8.35 3.99
N PRO A 22 -12.71 -7.55 4.90
CA PRO A 22 -13.01 -6.14 4.95
C PRO A 22 -12.55 -5.49 3.63
N ALA A 23 -13.49 -5.19 2.76
CA ALA A 23 -13.28 -4.26 1.68
C ALA A 23 -13.27 -2.87 2.34
N PHE A 24 -12.13 -2.19 2.31
CA PHE A 24 -12.09 -0.78 2.69
C PHE A 24 -13.14 -0.03 1.88
N ALA A 25 -13.93 0.78 2.55
CA ALA A 25 -14.96 1.56 1.88
C ALA A 25 -14.30 2.49 0.83
N ALA A 26 -14.99 2.75 -0.27
CA ALA A 26 -14.48 3.66 -1.31
C ALA A 26 -14.13 5.06 -0.73
N ASP A 27 -14.85 5.48 0.30
CA ASP A 27 -14.63 6.73 1.02
C ASP A 27 -13.29 6.74 1.77
N ASP A 28 -12.84 5.60 2.34
CA ASP A 28 -11.55 5.49 3.02
C ASP A 28 -10.39 5.64 2.02
N LEU A 29 -10.51 5.07 0.83
CA LEU A 29 -9.50 5.20 -0.20
C LEU A 29 -9.44 6.63 -0.78
N ALA A 30 -10.58 7.30 -0.91
CA ALA A 30 -10.62 8.70 -1.34
C ALA A 30 -9.94 9.62 -0.32
N ALA A 31 -10.18 9.40 0.98
CA ALA A 31 -9.52 10.11 2.06
C ALA A 31 -8.00 9.85 2.07
N ALA A 32 -7.58 8.60 1.90
CA ALA A 32 -6.18 8.21 1.81
C ALA A 32 -5.47 8.87 0.60
N ARG A 33 -6.15 8.92 -0.57
CA ARG A 33 -5.66 9.64 -1.75
C ARG A 33 -5.48 11.13 -1.47
N GLN A 34 -6.51 11.76 -0.89
CA GLN A 34 -6.47 13.20 -0.59
C GLN A 34 -5.31 13.53 0.35
N LEU A 35 -5.12 12.75 1.41
CA LEU A 35 -4.02 12.91 2.35
C LEU A 35 -2.67 12.77 1.65
N THR A 36 -2.49 11.72 0.82
CA THR A 36 -1.24 11.47 0.10
C THR A 36 -0.92 12.61 -0.87
N VAL A 37 -1.91 13.08 -1.63
CA VAL A 37 -1.74 14.22 -2.53
C VAL A 37 -1.33 15.46 -1.74
N THR A 38 -2.00 15.74 -0.62
CA THR A 38 -1.67 16.91 0.22
C THR A 38 -0.23 16.90 0.72
N GLN A 39 0.28 15.74 1.11
CA GLN A 39 1.63 15.62 1.70
C GLN A 39 2.74 15.50 0.67
N CYS A 40 2.47 14.92 -0.50
CA CYS A 40 3.53 14.47 -1.41
C CYS A 40 3.54 15.16 -2.79
N SER A 41 2.46 15.85 -3.19
CA SER A 41 2.31 16.41 -4.54
C SER A 41 3.25 17.56 -4.87
N GLN A 42 3.90 18.16 -3.88
CA GLN A 42 4.93 19.17 -4.14
C GLN A 42 6.14 18.60 -4.90
N CYS A 43 6.40 17.29 -4.72
CA CYS A 43 7.57 16.63 -5.29
C CYS A 43 7.22 15.45 -6.20
N HIS A 44 6.07 14.79 -5.99
CA HIS A 44 5.68 13.55 -6.66
C HIS A 44 4.39 13.71 -7.46
N THR A 45 4.26 12.89 -8.49
CA THR A 45 3.03 12.70 -9.26
C THR A 45 2.51 11.26 -9.04
N PHE A 46 1.22 11.01 -9.31
CA PHE A 46 0.55 9.79 -8.88
C PHE A 46 -0.18 9.03 -9.99
N ASP A 47 -0.51 9.70 -11.10
CA ASP A 47 -1.30 9.08 -12.14
C ASP A 47 -0.41 8.48 -13.24
N LYS A 48 -0.97 7.50 -13.97
CA LYS A 48 -0.24 6.79 -15.03
C LYS A 48 0.22 7.76 -16.12
N GLY A 49 1.51 7.73 -16.42
CA GLY A 49 2.09 8.53 -17.50
C GLY A 49 2.37 9.98 -17.15
N GLU A 50 2.09 10.43 -15.91
CA GLU A 50 2.54 11.74 -15.47
C GLU A 50 4.05 11.82 -15.40
N GLN A 51 4.58 13.00 -15.71
CA GLN A 51 6.01 13.28 -15.61
C GLN A 51 6.49 13.25 -14.17
N HIS A 52 7.76 12.93 -13.98
CA HIS A 52 8.40 13.07 -12.69
C HIS A 52 8.47 14.54 -12.27
N GLY A 53 8.36 14.79 -10.96
CA GLY A 53 8.62 16.09 -10.36
C GLY A 53 10.04 16.16 -9.82
N GLN A 54 10.21 16.78 -8.65
CA GLN A 54 11.47 16.71 -7.88
C GLN A 54 11.76 15.29 -7.42
N GLY A 55 10.71 14.51 -7.18
CA GLY A 55 10.73 13.08 -6.91
C GLY A 55 10.14 12.28 -8.08
N PRO A 56 10.30 10.96 -8.08
CA PRO A 56 9.74 10.10 -9.12
C PRO A 56 8.21 10.03 -9.04
N ASN A 57 7.58 9.71 -10.18
CA ASN A 57 6.17 9.34 -10.20
C ASN A 57 5.93 8.09 -9.35
N LEU A 58 4.88 8.09 -8.53
CA LEU A 58 4.57 7.03 -7.57
C LEU A 58 3.47 6.07 -8.05
N PHE A 59 2.99 6.20 -9.30
CA PHE A 59 2.00 5.26 -9.84
C PHE A 59 2.55 3.83 -9.85
N VAL A 60 1.79 2.88 -9.29
CA VAL A 60 2.20 1.45 -9.14
C VAL A 60 3.58 1.32 -8.46
N LEU A 61 3.74 1.99 -7.30
CA LEU A 61 5.00 1.95 -6.55
C LEU A 61 5.31 0.54 -6.02
N ILE A 62 4.31 -0.13 -5.45
CA ILE A 62 4.49 -1.46 -4.84
C ILE A 62 4.85 -2.50 -5.92
N GLY A 63 5.88 -3.28 -5.64
CA GLY A 63 6.44 -4.27 -6.57
C GLY A 63 7.53 -3.73 -7.48
N ARG A 64 7.77 -2.42 -7.53
CA ARG A 64 8.90 -1.85 -8.30
C ARG A 64 10.22 -2.04 -7.56
N GLU A 65 11.30 -2.21 -8.32
CA GLU A 65 12.66 -2.09 -7.77
C GLU A 65 12.88 -0.65 -7.28
N ALA A 66 13.43 -0.53 -6.08
CA ALA A 66 13.69 0.76 -5.48
C ALA A 66 14.85 1.48 -6.20
N ALA A 67 14.73 2.79 -6.34
CA ALA A 67 15.68 3.65 -7.03
C ALA A 67 15.96 3.28 -8.51
N ALA A 68 15.00 2.64 -9.20
CA ALA A 68 15.18 2.12 -10.56
C ALA A 68 14.11 2.58 -11.57
N VAL A 69 13.19 3.49 -11.20
CA VAL A 69 12.16 3.95 -12.15
C VAL A 69 12.81 4.67 -13.34
N GLU A 70 12.36 4.31 -14.53
CA GLU A 70 12.85 4.87 -15.80
C GLU A 70 12.59 6.38 -15.89
N GLY A 71 13.54 7.11 -16.45
CA GLY A 71 13.41 8.56 -16.68
C GLY A 71 13.67 9.44 -15.45
N PHE A 72 13.91 8.86 -14.26
CA PHE A 72 14.24 9.62 -13.06
C PHE A 72 15.69 9.36 -12.59
N VAL A 73 16.39 10.45 -12.27
CA VAL A 73 17.79 10.36 -11.77
C VAL A 73 17.80 10.41 -10.26
N PHE A 74 17.97 9.25 -9.64
CA PHE A 74 18.13 9.14 -8.18
C PHE A 74 19.50 9.58 -7.71
N SER A 75 19.56 10.16 -6.51
CA SER A 75 20.84 10.47 -5.87
C SER A 75 21.67 9.21 -5.59
N PRO A 76 23.00 9.32 -5.57
CA PRO A 76 23.87 8.17 -5.23
C PRO A 76 23.53 7.54 -3.88
N GLY A 77 23.18 8.37 -2.87
CA GLY A 77 22.83 7.88 -1.54
C GLY A 77 21.57 7.02 -1.51
N ILE A 78 20.52 7.39 -2.27
CA ILE A 78 19.31 6.57 -2.41
C ILE A 78 19.64 5.27 -3.15
N LYS A 79 20.38 5.34 -4.27
CA LYS A 79 20.78 4.16 -5.04
C LYS A 79 21.58 3.16 -4.20
N GLU A 80 22.52 3.64 -3.39
CA GLU A 80 23.34 2.80 -2.53
C GLU A 80 22.49 2.11 -1.43
N SER A 81 21.65 2.88 -0.74
CA SER A 81 20.88 2.39 0.41
C SER A 81 19.74 1.44 0.02
N LEU A 82 19.15 1.66 -1.16
CA LEU A 82 17.99 0.89 -1.62
C LEU A 82 18.34 -0.14 -2.70
N LYS A 83 19.62 -0.34 -3.02
CA LYS A 83 20.07 -1.28 -4.04
C LYS A 83 19.48 -2.68 -3.85
N GLY A 84 18.81 -3.19 -4.88
CA GLY A 84 18.23 -4.54 -4.90
C GLY A 84 17.00 -4.73 -4.02
N LYS A 85 16.49 -3.66 -3.41
CA LYS A 85 15.24 -3.71 -2.65
C LYS A 85 14.05 -3.54 -3.59
N ILE A 86 12.96 -4.22 -3.26
CA ILE A 86 11.65 -4.05 -3.93
C ILE A 86 10.72 -3.32 -2.97
N TRP A 87 10.00 -2.34 -3.48
CA TRP A 87 8.99 -1.65 -2.68
C TRP A 87 7.87 -2.62 -2.30
N ASP A 88 7.71 -2.84 -1.03
CA ASP A 88 6.57 -3.49 -0.38
C ASP A 88 6.03 -2.60 0.74
N ASN A 89 4.93 -2.99 1.36
CA ASN A 89 4.33 -2.20 2.43
C ASN A 89 5.24 -2.04 3.65
N THR A 90 6.09 -3.03 3.93
CA THR A 90 7.03 -2.99 5.06
C THR A 90 8.15 -1.97 4.82
N LEU A 91 8.79 -2.03 3.65
CA LEU A 91 9.82 -1.06 3.29
C LEU A 91 9.23 0.34 3.18
N LEU A 92 8.01 0.47 2.65
CA LEU A 92 7.34 1.76 2.53
C LEU A 92 7.00 2.34 3.90
N ASP A 93 6.55 1.54 4.87
CA ASP A 93 6.31 2.01 6.24
C ASP A 93 7.61 2.49 6.91
N GLN A 94 8.69 1.74 6.79
CA GLN A 94 10.01 2.17 7.28
C GLN A 94 10.48 3.47 6.63
N TRP A 95 10.32 3.59 5.30
CA TRP A 95 10.66 4.77 4.54
C TRP A 95 9.86 5.99 4.97
N LEU A 96 8.55 5.85 5.14
CA LEU A 96 7.68 6.94 5.58
C LEU A 96 7.88 7.29 7.06
N THR A 97 8.32 6.36 7.87
CA THR A 97 8.66 6.64 9.28
C THR A 97 9.84 7.59 9.36
N ASP A 98 10.93 7.30 8.67
CA ASP A 98 12.12 8.17 8.62
C ASP A 98 12.99 7.81 7.41
N THR A 99 12.94 8.63 6.38
CA THR A 99 13.74 8.44 5.17
C THR A 99 15.23 8.44 5.44
N ILE A 100 15.70 9.23 6.40
CA ILE A 100 17.12 9.34 6.72
C ILE A 100 17.62 8.13 7.50
N ALA A 101 16.77 7.50 8.31
CA ALA A 101 17.11 6.23 8.97
C ALA A 101 17.30 5.09 7.96
N VAL A 102 16.50 5.07 6.88
CA VAL A 102 16.60 4.06 5.81
C VAL A 102 17.72 4.36 4.82
N ALA A 103 17.89 5.63 4.46
CA ALA A 103 18.90 6.11 3.51
C ALA A 103 19.55 7.42 4.00
N PRO A 104 20.64 7.34 4.78
CA PRO A 104 21.24 8.51 5.44
C PRO A 104 21.70 9.64 4.51
N LYS A 105 21.86 9.36 3.22
CA LYS A 105 22.25 10.36 2.20
C LYS A 105 21.12 10.65 1.22
N ALA A 106 19.86 10.35 1.60
CA ALA A 106 18.71 10.67 0.78
C ALA A 106 18.51 12.18 0.67
N GLN A 107 18.11 12.64 -0.51
CA GLN A 107 17.69 14.03 -0.72
C GLN A 107 16.23 14.25 -0.32
N MET A 108 15.41 13.20 -0.34
CA MET A 108 14.07 13.23 0.22
C MET A 108 14.17 13.16 1.74
N ILE A 109 13.77 14.23 2.42
CA ILE A 109 13.69 14.27 3.88
C ILE A 109 12.21 14.22 4.25
N TYR A 110 11.78 13.12 4.85
CA TYR A 110 10.41 12.93 5.30
C TYR A 110 10.41 12.12 6.59
N PHE A 111 9.56 12.51 7.52
CA PHE A 111 9.38 11.87 8.81
C PHE A 111 7.89 11.90 9.17
N GLN A 112 7.34 10.75 9.51
CA GLN A 112 5.96 10.62 9.99
C GLN A 112 5.90 9.59 11.12
N ASP A 113 5.73 10.05 12.34
CA ASP A 113 5.66 9.19 13.54
C ASP A 113 4.28 8.58 13.78
N ASP A 114 3.21 9.19 13.22
CA ASP A 114 1.85 8.68 13.35
C ASP A 114 1.63 7.45 12.45
N PRO A 115 1.40 6.26 13.02
CA PRO A 115 1.20 5.04 12.26
C PRO A 115 -0.13 5.03 11.49
N GLU A 116 -1.16 5.76 11.92
CA GLU A 116 -2.45 5.82 11.23
C GLU A 116 -2.31 6.64 9.94
N ILE A 117 -1.60 7.76 10.00
CA ILE A 117 -1.27 8.54 8.81
C ILE A 117 -0.45 7.70 7.83
N ARG A 118 0.60 7.01 8.28
CA ARG A 118 1.38 6.14 7.40
C ARG A 118 0.55 5.03 6.76
N ALA A 119 -0.36 4.42 7.54
CA ALA A 119 -1.25 3.39 7.02
C ALA A 119 -2.16 3.91 5.90
N MET A 120 -2.68 5.14 6.01
CA MET A 120 -3.47 5.78 4.94
C MET A 120 -2.63 6.04 3.68
N LEU A 121 -1.40 6.57 3.84
CA LEU A 121 -0.49 6.78 2.70
C LEU A 121 -0.18 5.46 1.98
N ILE A 122 0.13 4.41 2.73
CA ILE A 122 0.41 3.06 2.21
C ILE A 122 -0.83 2.48 1.53
N GLN A 123 -2.01 2.65 2.10
CA GLN A 123 -3.27 2.18 1.53
C GLN A 123 -3.48 2.73 0.12
N PHE A 124 -3.34 4.05 -0.07
CA PHE A 124 -3.48 4.65 -1.39
C PHE A 124 -2.39 4.19 -2.35
N LEU A 125 -1.12 4.25 -1.96
CA LEU A 125 0.01 3.87 -2.82
C LEU A 125 -0.02 2.38 -3.21
N SER A 126 -0.57 1.51 -2.36
CA SER A 126 -0.73 0.08 -2.64
C SER A 126 -1.94 -0.24 -3.51
N SER A 127 -2.92 0.65 -3.57
CA SER A 127 -4.15 0.44 -4.35
C SER A 127 -3.97 0.68 -5.84
N GLN A 128 -2.91 1.34 -6.25
CA GLN A 128 -2.65 1.69 -7.65
C GLN A 128 -2.19 0.46 -8.44
N ARG A 129 -2.80 0.25 -9.62
CA ARG A 129 -2.56 -0.91 -10.49
C ARG A 129 -2.62 -0.53 -11.97
#